data_dcd8c0b467344a94aaa4483fcb293e52
#
_entry.id   dcd8c0b467344a94aaa4483fcb293e52
#
_cell.length_a   1.000
_cell.length_b   1.000
_cell.length_c   1.000
_cell.angle_alpha   90.00
_cell.angle_beta   90.00
_cell.angle_gamma   90.00
#
_symmetry.space_group_name_H-M   'P 1'
#
loop_
_entity.id
_entity.type
_entity.pdbx_description
1 polymer ?
#
loop_
_entity_poly.entity_id
_entity_poly.type
_entity_poly.pdbx_seq_one_letter_code
_entity_poly.pdbx_strand_id
1 'polypeptide(L)'
;MSDITTHLLLPYILASQAQKHVTHNEALRLLDAMVQLSVLDRDLTSPPASPADGDRHIVASGATGLWAGWDLNVAFWVDSVWMRLVPRPGWLAWIADEAAFVVWNGSAWDPVGVPQDVSDAIFSLVNAVDPTKRALFSLSGISTGT
;
A
#
# COMPACT_ATOMS: atom_id res chain seq x y z
N MET A 1 21.59 -12.33 10.26
CA MET A 1 20.88 -11.11 10.66
C MET A 1 21.72 -9.95 10.16
N SER A 2 21.13 -9.06 9.38
CA SER A 2 21.80 -7.84 8.91
C SER A 2 21.96 -6.86 10.07
N ASP A 3 22.97 -5.99 10.02
CA ASP A 3 23.16 -4.90 11.01
C ASP A 3 22.40 -3.63 10.63
N ILE A 4 21.64 -3.67 9.52
CA ILE A 4 20.85 -2.55 9.00
C ILE A 4 19.49 -3.03 8.50
N THR A 5 18.50 -2.12 8.42
CA THR A 5 17.17 -2.40 7.83
C THR A 5 17.25 -2.52 6.31
N THR A 6 16.29 -3.22 5.69
CA THR A 6 16.33 -3.61 4.28
C THR A 6 16.10 -2.45 3.31
N HIS A 7 15.17 -1.53 3.62
CA HIS A 7 14.75 -0.47 2.69
C HIS A 7 15.47 0.86 2.95
N LEU A 8 15.49 1.31 4.20
CA LEU A 8 16.06 2.61 4.58
C LEU A 8 17.51 2.51 5.03
N LEU A 9 18.09 1.29 5.12
CA LEU A 9 19.46 1.04 5.57
C LEU A 9 19.77 1.65 6.94
N LEU A 10 18.77 1.71 7.84
CA LEU A 10 18.93 2.24 9.17
C LEU A 10 19.76 1.29 10.04
N PRO A 11 20.79 1.76 10.73
CA PRO A 11 21.65 0.90 11.53
C PRO A 11 20.92 0.40 12.79
N TYR A 12 21.03 -0.89 13.08
CA TYR A 12 20.55 -1.49 14.32
C TYR A 12 21.49 -1.21 15.47
N ILE A 13 20.95 -1.14 16.68
CA ILE A 13 21.75 -1.18 17.90
C ILE A 13 22.22 -2.60 18.12
N LEU A 14 23.52 -2.81 18.23
CA LEU A 14 24.11 -4.13 18.42
C LEU A 14 23.95 -4.63 19.87
N ALA A 15 23.98 -5.96 20.05
CA ALA A 15 23.63 -6.64 21.30
C ALA A 15 24.49 -6.29 22.54
N SER A 16 25.63 -5.63 22.38
CA SER A 16 26.49 -5.18 23.47
C SER A 16 25.91 -4.05 24.34
N GLN A 17 24.75 -3.50 23.95
CA GLN A 17 24.06 -2.42 24.66
C GLN A 17 22.81 -2.93 25.37
N ALA A 18 22.96 -3.62 26.49
CA ALA A 18 21.95 -4.05 27.48
C ALA A 18 20.47 -3.91 27.04
N GLN A 19 19.91 -4.95 26.40
CA GLN A 19 18.47 -5.20 26.08
C GLN A 19 17.66 -4.06 25.39
N LYS A 20 18.13 -2.83 25.36
CA LYS A 20 17.47 -1.72 24.66
C LYS A 20 17.41 -1.92 23.15
N HIS A 21 18.31 -2.75 22.60
CA HIS A 21 18.40 -3.05 21.19
C HIS A 21 17.14 -3.75 20.65
N VAL A 22 16.44 -4.60 21.40
CA VAL A 22 15.29 -5.37 20.92
C VAL A 22 14.15 -4.42 20.54
N THR A 23 13.65 -3.64 21.48
CA THR A 23 12.53 -2.71 21.25
C THR A 23 12.88 -1.61 20.24
N HIS A 24 14.14 -1.12 20.27
CA HIS A 24 14.58 -0.12 19.32
C HIS A 24 14.64 -0.68 17.90
N ASN A 25 15.21 -1.87 17.72
CA ASN A 25 15.32 -2.49 16.40
C ASN A 25 13.96 -2.92 15.83
N GLU A 26 13.01 -3.33 16.67
CA GLU A 26 11.62 -3.54 16.27
C GLU A 26 10.99 -2.24 15.73
N ALA A 27 11.20 -1.11 16.43
CA ALA A 27 10.71 0.19 15.97
C ALA A 27 11.34 0.60 14.63
N LEU A 28 12.65 0.34 14.45
CA LEU A 28 13.33 0.61 13.17
C LEU A 28 12.77 -0.27 12.02
N ARG A 29 12.47 -1.55 12.29
CA ARG A 29 11.84 -2.43 11.28
C ARG A 29 10.45 -1.93 10.88
N LEU A 30 9.65 -1.49 11.84
CA LEU A 30 8.34 -0.90 11.56
C LEU A 30 8.48 0.39 10.73
N LEU A 31 9.43 1.24 11.09
CA LEU A 31 9.71 2.46 10.34
C LEU A 31 10.15 2.14 8.90
N ASP A 32 11.08 1.22 8.74
CA ASP A 32 11.58 0.75 7.44
C ASP A 32 10.46 0.17 6.55
N ALA A 33 9.55 -0.59 7.14
CA ALA A 33 8.41 -1.15 6.44
C ALA A 33 7.39 -0.10 5.98
N MET A 34 7.24 0.98 6.75
CA MET A 34 6.14 1.95 6.58
C MET A 34 6.52 3.20 5.80
N VAL A 35 7.78 3.64 5.87
CA VAL A 35 8.23 4.81 5.12
C VAL A 35 8.25 4.48 3.63
N GLN A 36 7.48 5.24 2.84
CA GLN A 36 7.27 4.98 1.42
C GLN A 36 6.86 3.52 1.16
N LEU A 37 5.78 3.10 1.82
CA LEU A 37 5.28 1.75 1.73
C LEU A 37 5.03 1.36 0.27
N SER A 38 5.80 0.39 -0.21
CA SER A 38 5.60 -0.27 -1.49
C SER A 38 5.41 -1.75 -1.24
N VAL A 39 4.40 -2.36 -1.84
CA VAL A 39 4.14 -3.81 -1.78
C VAL A 39 4.28 -4.40 -3.17
N LEU A 40 4.64 -5.68 -3.25
CA LEU A 40 4.83 -6.39 -4.52
C LEU A 40 3.51 -6.59 -5.24
N ASP A 41 2.49 -7.04 -4.49
CA ASP A 41 1.13 -7.30 -4.96
C ASP A 41 0.12 -7.22 -3.81
N ARG A 42 -1.17 -7.42 -4.13
CA ARG A 42 -2.28 -7.49 -3.17
C ARG A 42 -3.27 -8.64 -3.44
N ASP A 43 -2.88 -9.61 -4.24
CA ASP A 43 -3.75 -10.68 -4.75
C ASP A 43 -3.51 -12.03 -4.08
N LEU A 44 -2.40 -12.17 -3.34
CA LEU A 44 -2.05 -13.43 -2.67
C LEU A 44 -2.87 -13.64 -1.40
N THR A 45 -3.44 -14.84 -1.28
CA THR A 45 -4.14 -15.31 -0.06
C THR A 45 -3.23 -16.14 0.86
N SER A 46 -2.02 -16.50 0.41
CA SER A 46 -1.05 -17.28 1.18
C SER A 46 0.37 -16.79 0.89
N PRO A 47 1.30 -16.96 1.83
CA PRO A 47 2.68 -16.54 1.63
C PRO A 47 3.33 -17.18 0.41
N PRO A 48 4.19 -16.46 -0.34
CA PRO A 48 5.03 -17.06 -1.36
C PRO A 48 6.03 -18.04 -0.73
N ALA A 49 6.43 -19.06 -1.51
CA ALA A 49 7.29 -20.14 -1.03
C ALA A 49 8.73 -19.70 -0.70
N SER A 50 9.21 -18.64 -1.32
CA SER A 50 10.59 -18.17 -1.18
C SER A 50 10.62 -16.63 -1.15
N PRO A 51 10.13 -16.01 -0.07
CA PRO A 51 10.19 -14.56 0.05
C PRO A 51 11.63 -14.08 0.24
N ALA A 52 11.95 -12.92 -0.32
CA ALA A 52 13.19 -12.20 -0.05
C ALA A 52 13.04 -11.29 1.17
N ASP A 53 14.13 -11.06 1.90
CA ASP A 53 14.12 -10.13 3.03
C ASP A 53 13.73 -8.72 2.55
N GLY A 54 12.71 -8.13 3.17
CA GLY A 54 12.11 -6.88 2.74
C GLY A 54 10.82 -7.01 1.93
N ASP A 55 10.44 -8.21 1.46
CA ASP A 55 9.19 -8.39 0.70
C ASP A 55 7.97 -7.97 1.51
N ARG A 56 7.09 -7.23 0.86
CA ARG A 56 5.84 -6.75 1.45
C ARG A 56 4.69 -7.04 0.50
N HIS A 57 3.56 -7.48 1.07
CA HIS A 57 2.31 -7.76 0.35
C HIS A 57 1.13 -7.21 1.13
N ILE A 58 0.09 -6.75 0.46
CA ILE A 58 -1.22 -6.61 1.06
C ILE A 58 -1.91 -7.96 0.90
N VAL A 59 -2.26 -8.58 2.02
CA VAL A 59 -2.87 -9.91 2.02
C VAL A 59 -4.29 -9.83 1.46
N ALA A 60 -4.61 -10.64 0.46
CA ALA A 60 -5.95 -10.69 -0.10
C ALA A 60 -6.97 -11.28 0.90
N SER A 61 -8.25 -11.01 0.68
CA SER A 61 -9.33 -11.61 1.48
C SER A 61 -9.37 -13.12 1.32
N GLY A 62 -9.67 -13.84 2.41
CA GLY A 62 -9.62 -15.30 2.45
C GLY A 62 -8.22 -15.83 2.74
N ALA A 63 -7.45 -15.12 3.53
CA ALA A 63 -6.08 -15.45 3.89
C ALA A 63 -5.94 -16.84 4.53
N THR A 64 -4.90 -17.57 4.12
CA THR A 64 -4.61 -18.94 4.55
C THR A 64 -3.14 -19.12 4.95
N GLY A 65 -2.78 -20.31 5.41
CA GLY A 65 -1.41 -20.62 5.80
C GLY A 65 -0.93 -19.73 6.95
N LEU A 66 0.30 -19.22 6.85
CA LEU A 66 0.86 -18.32 7.87
C LEU A 66 0.19 -16.94 7.90
N TRP A 67 -0.59 -16.59 6.88
CA TRP A 67 -1.34 -15.34 6.81
C TRP A 67 -2.80 -15.47 7.24
N ALA A 68 -3.23 -16.65 7.74
CA ALA A 68 -4.60 -16.87 8.19
C ALA A 68 -5.06 -15.78 9.19
N GLY A 69 -6.17 -15.09 8.89
CA GLY A 69 -6.70 -13.99 9.68
C GLY A 69 -5.96 -12.64 9.52
N TRP A 70 -5.12 -12.50 8.47
CA TRP A 70 -4.44 -11.25 8.14
C TRP A 70 -5.08 -10.51 6.96
N ASP A 71 -6.30 -10.86 6.61
CA ASP A 71 -7.03 -10.24 5.49
C ASP A 71 -6.84 -8.73 5.47
N LEU A 72 -6.47 -8.19 4.30
CA LEU A 72 -6.23 -6.78 4.03
C LEU A 72 -5.11 -6.11 4.85
N ASN A 73 -4.37 -6.87 5.65
CA ASN A 73 -3.20 -6.34 6.36
C ASN A 73 -1.96 -6.40 5.47
N VAL A 74 -0.95 -5.65 5.84
CA VAL A 74 0.35 -5.74 5.19
C VAL A 74 1.16 -6.84 5.85
N ALA A 75 1.61 -7.81 5.07
CA ALA A 75 2.58 -8.82 5.46
C ALA A 75 3.98 -8.36 5.03
N PHE A 76 4.90 -8.31 5.97
CA PHE A 76 6.28 -7.89 5.78
C PHE A 76 7.23 -9.03 6.16
N TRP A 77 8.08 -9.48 5.22
CA TRP A 77 9.07 -10.52 5.46
C TRP A 77 10.36 -9.90 5.95
N VAL A 78 10.78 -10.24 7.17
CA VAL A 78 12.01 -9.74 7.78
C VAL A 78 12.59 -10.76 8.76
N ASP A 79 13.90 -10.97 8.74
CA ASP A 79 14.61 -11.92 9.61
C ASP A 79 14.01 -13.34 9.58
N SER A 80 13.60 -13.80 8.39
CA SER A 80 13.01 -15.13 8.16
C SER A 80 11.66 -15.37 8.82
N VAL A 81 10.90 -14.30 9.12
CA VAL A 81 9.54 -14.38 9.65
C VAL A 81 8.62 -13.36 8.97
N TRP A 82 7.34 -13.69 8.89
CA TRP A 82 6.32 -12.74 8.47
C TRP A 82 5.89 -11.88 9.65
N MET A 83 6.00 -10.57 9.49
CA MET A 83 5.48 -9.58 10.43
C MET A 83 4.17 -9.01 9.89
N ARG A 84 3.14 -9.00 10.74
CA ARG A 84 1.84 -8.42 10.41
C ARG A 84 1.79 -6.95 10.78
N LEU A 85 1.46 -6.10 9.81
CA LEU A 85 1.20 -4.68 10.03
C LEU A 85 -0.28 -4.40 9.78
N VAL A 86 -0.99 -4.01 10.84
CA VAL A 86 -2.43 -3.70 10.76
C VAL A 86 -2.59 -2.28 10.26
N PRO A 87 -3.18 -2.05 9.06
CA PRO A 87 -3.26 -0.74 8.48
C PRO A 87 -4.18 0.20 9.29
N ARG A 88 -3.85 1.49 9.28
CA ARG A 88 -4.66 2.55 9.87
C ARG A 88 -5.19 3.47 8.78
N PRO A 89 -6.39 4.07 8.96
CA PRO A 89 -6.94 5.02 7.99
C PRO A 89 -5.92 6.08 7.57
N GLY A 90 -5.79 6.27 6.25
CA GLY A 90 -4.84 7.20 5.67
C GLY A 90 -3.47 6.60 5.30
N TRP A 91 -3.20 5.30 5.61
CA TRP A 91 -2.00 4.66 5.10
C TRP A 91 -2.05 4.58 3.59
N LEU A 92 -0.96 5.03 2.96
CA LEU A 92 -0.76 5.01 1.51
C LEU A 92 0.23 3.91 1.15
N ALA A 93 -0.10 3.12 0.13
CA ALA A 93 0.78 2.09 -0.40
C ALA A 93 0.89 2.18 -1.92
N TRP A 94 2.10 1.95 -2.44
CA TRP A 94 2.35 1.70 -3.85
C TRP A 94 2.24 0.20 -4.13
N ILE A 95 1.42 -0.19 -5.11
CA ILE A 95 1.30 -1.58 -5.58
C ILE A 95 2.19 -1.72 -6.81
N ALA A 96 3.26 -2.51 -6.68
CA ALA A 96 4.32 -2.53 -7.68
C ALA A 96 3.89 -3.16 -9.02
N ASP A 97 3.14 -4.24 -8.98
CA ASP A 97 2.65 -4.95 -10.18
C ASP A 97 1.53 -4.20 -10.90
N GLU A 98 0.73 -3.39 -10.18
CA GLU A 98 -0.32 -2.55 -10.75
C GLU A 98 0.18 -1.16 -11.16
N ALA A 99 1.38 -0.76 -10.74
CA ALA A 99 1.91 0.61 -10.88
C ALA A 99 0.93 1.69 -10.40
N ALA A 100 0.28 1.47 -9.24
CA ALA A 100 -0.79 2.30 -8.72
C ALA A 100 -0.64 2.56 -7.21
N PHE A 101 -1.17 3.70 -6.76
CA PHE A 101 -1.31 3.98 -5.34
C PHE A 101 -2.69 3.56 -4.82
N VAL A 102 -2.69 3.05 -3.59
CA VAL A 102 -3.91 2.79 -2.83
C VAL A 102 -3.82 3.44 -1.45
N VAL A 103 -4.98 3.78 -0.87
CA VAL A 103 -5.11 4.32 0.48
C VAL A 103 -6.04 3.45 1.31
N TRP A 104 -5.66 3.17 2.56
CA TRP A 104 -6.53 2.48 3.51
C TRP A 104 -7.60 3.44 4.06
N ASN A 105 -8.88 3.15 3.80
CA ASN A 105 -10.02 3.97 4.27
C ASN A 105 -10.52 3.59 5.67
N GLY A 106 -10.00 2.52 6.26
CA GLY A 106 -10.44 1.93 7.53
C GLY A 106 -11.10 0.56 7.38
N SER A 107 -11.45 0.17 6.15
CA SER A 107 -12.08 -1.12 5.84
C SER A 107 -11.57 -1.77 4.55
N ALA A 108 -11.07 -0.98 3.62
CA ALA A 108 -10.56 -1.43 2.32
C ALA A 108 -9.41 -0.54 1.83
N TRP A 109 -8.64 -1.07 0.87
CA TRP A 109 -7.62 -0.36 0.13
C TRP A 109 -8.22 0.22 -1.16
N ASP A 110 -8.52 1.52 -1.14
CA ASP A 110 -9.10 2.24 -2.27
C ASP A 110 -8.02 2.79 -3.21
N PRO A 111 -8.23 2.77 -4.53
CA PRO A 111 -7.32 3.40 -5.48
C PRO A 111 -7.18 4.90 -5.22
N VAL A 112 -5.94 5.41 -5.32
CA VAL A 112 -5.65 6.85 -5.28
C VAL A 112 -5.36 7.32 -6.70
N GLY A 113 -6.17 8.21 -7.22
CA GLY A 113 -5.98 8.78 -8.55
C GLY A 113 -7.25 9.43 -9.08
N VAL A 114 -7.12 10.16 -10.17
CA VAL A 114 -8.29 10.62 -10.93
C VAL A 114 -8.92 9.40 -11.59
N PRO A 115 -10.25 9.26 -11.59
CA PRO A 115 -10.91 8.25 -12.39
C PRO A 115 -10.38 8.32 -13.84
N GLN A 116 -9.91 7.19 -14.37
CA GLN A 116 -9.45 7.13 -15.78
C GLN A 116 -10.62 7.40 -16.76
N ASP A 117 -11.84 7.14 -16.28
CA ASP A 117 -13.05 7.41 -17.02
C ASP A 117 -13.71 8.70 -16.49
N VAL A 118 -13.71 9.72 -17.34
CA VAL A 118 -14.46 10.95 -17.08
C VAL A 118 -15.88 10.73 -17.58
N SER A 119 -16.81 10.48 -16.66
CA SER A 119 -18.22 10.35 -17.01
C SER A 119 -18.87 11.73 -17.17
N ASP A 120 -19.88 11.84 -18.03
CA ASP A 120 -20.68 13.05 -18.20
C ASP A 120 -21.27 13.57 -16.89
N ALA A 121 -21.50 12.68 -15.92
CA ALA A 121 -22.10 13.03 -14.63
C ALA A 121 -21.18 13.84 -13.71
N ILE A 122 -19.85 13.70 -13.87
CA ILE A 122 -18.88 14.31 -12.97
C ILE A 122 -17.92 15.29 -13.67
N PHE A 123 -17.89 15.32 -15.00
CA PHE A 123 -17.02 16.25 -15.73
C PHE A 123 -17.75 17.56 -16.00
N SER A 124 -17.30 18.63 -15.36
CA SER A 124 -17.76 19.98 -15.65
C SER A 124 -16.61 20.96 -15.59
N LEU A 125 -16.50 21.83 -16.58
CA LEU A 125 -15.67 23.01 -16.52
C LEU A 125 -16.45 24.12 -15.83
N VAL A 126 -15.88 24.69 -14.76
CA VAL A 126 -16.49 25.80 -14.00
C VAL A 126 -15.66 27.04 -14.29
N ASN A 127 -16.30 28.13 -14.64
CA ASN A 127 -15.63 29.42 -14.79
C ASN A 127 -15.12 29.90 -13.42
N ALA A 128 -13.82 30.17 -13.28
CA ALA A 128 -13.19 30.60 -12.05
C ALA A 128 -13.71 31.95 -11.51
N VAL A 129 -14.21 32.81 -12.41
CA VAL A 129 -14.76 34.14 -12.07
C VAL A 129 -16.26 34.09 -11.79
N ASP A 130 -16.97 33.18 -12.47
CA ASP A 130 -18.41 32.97 -12.30
C ASP A 130 -18.72 31.48 -12.19
N PRO A 131 -18.73 30.91 -10.98
CA PRO A 131 -18.95 29.48 -10.77
C PRO A 131 -20.36 28.99 -11.12
N THR A 132 -21.29 29.90 -11.45
CA THR A 132 -22.63 29.54 -11.94
C THR A 132 -22.58 29.15 -13.43
N LYS A 133 -21.56 29.56 -14.16
CA LYS A 133 -21.32 29.19 -15.56
C LYS A 133 -20.55 27.89 -15.64
N ARG A 134 -21.22 26.87 -16.14
CA ARG A 134 -20.66 25.52 -16.32
C ARG A 134 -20.77 25.11 -17.78
N ALA A 135 -19.71 24.55 -18.36
CA ALA A 135 -19.76 23.82 -19.61
C ALA A 135 -19.95 22.33 -19.28
N LEU A 136 -21.03 21.73 -19.77
CA LEU A 136 -21.29 20.29 -19.69
C LEU A 136 -20.97 19.70 -21.06
N PHE A 137 -20.15 18.65 -21.06
CA PHE A 137 -19.85 17.88 -22.27
C PHE A 137 -20.62 16.56 -22.19
N SER A 138 -21.53 16.35 -23.15
CA SER A 138 -22.24 15.08 -23.27
C SER A 138 -21.65 14.27 -24.41
N LEU A 139 -21.34 13.00 -24.12
CA LEU A 139 -20.85 12.05 -25.12
C LEU A 139 -21.98 11.24 -25.77
N SER A 140 -23.25 11.56 -25.46
CA SER A 140 -24.43 10.83 -25.94
C SER A 140 -24.64 10.84 -27.47
N GLY A 141 -23.85 11.64 -28.20
CA GLY A 141 -23.88 11.70 -29.66
C GLY A 141 -22.63 11.10 -30.33
N ILE A 142 -21.69 10.55 -29.59
CA ILE A 142 -20.47 9.97 -30.14
C ILE A 142 -20.71 8.47 -30.38
N SER A 143 -20.91 8.10 -31.63
CA SER A 143 -20.91 6.73 -32.07
C SER A 143 -19.49 6.16 -31.99
N THR A 144 -19.29 5.04 -31.34
CA THR A 144 -18.05 4.26 -31.48
C THR A 144 -17.97 3.77 -32.93
N GLY A 145 -17.11 4.42 -33.73
CA GLY A 145 -16.78 3.92 -35.04
C GLY A 145 -16.19 2.51 -34.95
N THR A 146 -16.80 1.57 -35.61
CA THR A 146 -16.26 0.21 -35.86
C THR A 146 -15.07 0.29 -36.81
#